data_a695ea864f2228bff5f05bebba803898
#
_entry.id   a695ea864f2228bff5f05bebba803898
#
_cell.length_a   1.000
_cell.length_b   1.000
_cell.length_c   1.000
_cell.angle_alpha   90.00
_cell.angle_beta   90.00
_cell.angle_gamma   90.00
#
_symmetry.space_group_name_H-M   'P 1'
#
loop_
_entity.id
_entity.type
_entity.pdbx_description
1 polymer ?
#
loop_
_entity_poly.entity_id
_entity_poly.type
_entity_poly.pdbx_seq_one_letter_code
_entity_poly.pdbx_strand_id
1 'polypeptide(L)'
;HTWPSHPYDYLVEIIKERKWDKLSIGLEMDAHYFTAFCYEKIKQGLPNAKIKDSERLVNWARLVKSDTEIGFMKSAAIISQKGMKTAMEVINPGVRQCDAVGEIQKSLFYGTSEFGGEYASIATLLPTGKGSSASHLTATQDKFVKGEATIIELSGVYKRYHAPMARTVLLGKPDQLKIDTMKKTIEALQAGIDATKPGNTVDDVAQAF
;
A
#
# COMPACT_ATOMS: atom_id res chain seq x y z
N HIS A 1 -28.70 -16.19 -20.77
CA HIS A 1 -28.44 -15.57 -19.45
C HIS A 1 -28.34 -14.08 -19.64
N THR A 2 -29.35 -13.35 -19.22
CA THR A 2 -29.24 -11.91 -19.02
C THR A 2 -28.38 -11.71 -17.75
N TRP A 3 -27.24 -11.09 -17.88
CA TRP A 3 -26.39 -10.74 -16.74
C TRP A 3 -27.19 -9.84 -15.77
N PRO A 4 -27.12 -10.06 -14.46
CA PRO A 4 -27.70 -9.14 -13.50
C PRO A 4 -27.18 -7.72 -13.77
N SER A 5 -28.05 -6.74 -13.62
CA SER A 5 -27.71 -5.32 -13.91
C SER A 5 -26.62 -4.76 -13.00
N HIS A 6 -26.33 -5.44 -11.89
CA HIS A 6 -25.31 -5.04 -10.93
C HIS A 6 -24.68 -6.27 -10.25
N PRO A 7 -23.35 -6.28 -9.97
CA PRO A 7 -22.68 -7.43 -9.36
C PRO A 7 -23.30 -7.88 -8.02
N TYR A 8 -23.85 -6.96 -7.24
CA TYR A 8 -24.51 -7.28 -5.98
C TYR A 8 -25.88 -7.91 -6.14
N ASP A 9 -26.56 -7.77 -7.29
CA ASP A 9 -27.77 -8.55 -7.60
C ASP A 9 -27.40 -10.03 -7.72
N TYR A 10 -26.28 -10.35 -8.37
CA TYR A 10 -25.77 -11.72 -8.45
C TYR A 10 -25.33 -12.27 -7.08
N LEU A 11 -24.69 -11.43 -6.23
CA LEU A 11 -24.36 -11.83 -4.86
C LEU A 11 -25.62 -12.20 -4.06
N VAL A 12 -26.69 -11.44 -4.21
CA VAL A 12 -27.99 -11.73 -3.58
C VAL A 12 -28.55 -13.07 -4.04
N GLU A 13 -28.46 -13.38 -5.35
CA GLU A 13 -28.88 -14.68 -5.89
C GLU A 13 -28.09 -15.82 -5.24
N ILE A 14 -26.76 -15.74 -5.17
CA ILE A 14 -25.90 -16.74 -4.51
C ILE A 14 -26.30 -16.95 -3.05
N ILE A 15 -26.58 -15.88 -2.32
CA ILE A 15 -26.98 -15.95 -0.91
C ILE A 15 -28.30 -16.67 -0.75
N LYS A 16 -29.28 -16.40 -1.65
CA LYS A 16 -30.57 -17.09 -1.69
C LYS A 16 -30.45 -18.57 -2.06
N GLU A 17 -29.68 -18.90 -3.08
CA GLU A 17 -29.41 -20.29 -3.49
C GLU A 17 -28.83 -21.12 -2.34
N ARG A 18 -27.96 -20.51 -1.54
CA ARG A 18 -27.35 -21.12 -0.35
C ARG A 18 -28.28 -21.13 0.87
N LYS A 19 -29.48 -20.56 0.77
CA LYS A 19 -30.46 -20.44 1.88
C LYS A 19 -29.92 -19.63 3.07
N TRP A 20 -29.09 -18.64 2.80
CA TRP A 20 -28.53 -17.73 3.82
C TRP A 20 -29.33 -16.44 3.95
N ASP A 21 -30.36 -16.24 3.14
CA ASP A 21 -31.19 -15.04 3.06
C ASP A 21 -32.00 -14.69 4.32
N LYS A 22 -32.00 -15.59 5.32
CA LYS A 22 -32.62 -15.40 6.65
C LYS A 22 -31.61 -15.34 7.78
N LEU A 23 -30.31 -15.42 7.47
CA LEU A 23 -29.25 -15.42 8.47
C LEU A 23 -28.80 -13.99 8.84
N SER A 24 -27.91 -13.92 9.83
CA SER A 24 -27.17 -12.70 10.13
C SER A 24 -25.99 -12.59 9.15
N ILE A 25 -25.93 -11.52 8.39
CA ILE A 25 -24.91 -11.27 7.36
C ILE A 25 -24.09 -10.08 7.78
N GLY A 26 -22.78 -10.28 7.95
CA GLY A 26 -21.81 -9.21 8.18
C GLY A 26 -21.35 -8.58 6.87
N LEU A 27 -21.37 -7.27 6.78
CA LEU A 27 -20.83 -6.50 5.67
C LEU A 27 -19.67 -5.64 6.16
N GLU A 28 -18.60 -5.54 5.42
CA GLU A 28 -17.50 -4.61 5.70
C GLU A 28 -17.91 -3.19 5.26
N MET A 29 -18.68 -2.49 6.10
CA MET A 29 -19.31 -1.22 5.76
C MET A 29 -18.30 -0.08 5.58
N ASP A 30 -17.09 -0.21 6.14
CA ASP A 30 -15.97 0.75 6.01
C ASP A 30 -14.98 0.36 4.89
N ALA A 31 -15.35 -0.58 4.02
CA ALA A 31 -14.49 -0.97 2.91
C ALA A 31 -14.55 0.05 1.77
N HIS A 32 -13.37 0.45 1.25
CA HIS A 32 -13.23 1.50 0.24
C HIS A 32 -14.10 1.29 -1.01
N TYR A 33 -14.29 0.05 -1.45
CA TYR A 33 -15.07 -0.29 -2.64
C TYR A 33 -16.53 -0.67 -2.36
N PHE A 34 -16.95 -0.67 -1.09
CA PHE A 34 -18.32 -0.97 -0.71
C PHE A 34 -19.12 0.32 -0.61
N THR A 35 -19.84 0.65 -1.67
CA THR A 35 -20.60 1.89 -1.77
C THR A 35 -21.97 1.79 -1.07
N ALA A 36 -22.58 2.94 -0.75
CA ALA A 36 -23.94 3.00 -0.23
C ALA A 36 -24.94 2.30 -1.19
N PHE A 37 -24.72 2.39 -2.51
CA PHE A 37 -25.56 1.70 -3.48
C PHE A 37 -25.46 0.17 -3.39
N CYS A 38 -24.25 -0.35 -3.13
CA CYS A 38 -24.04 -1.79 -2.88
C CYS A 38 -24.81 -2.26 -1.64
N TYR A 39 -24.77 -1.47 -0.57
CA TYR A 39 -25.54 -1.74 0.66
C TYR A 39 -27.05 -1.79 0.40
N GLU A 40 -27.60 -0.79 -0.30
CA GLU A 40 -29.02 -0.75 -0.63
C GLU A 40 -29.45 -1.94 -1.50
N LYS A 41 -28.62 -2.36 -2.48
CA LYS A 41 -28.87 -3.54 -3.29
C LYS A 41 -28.98 -4.81 -2.43
N ILE A 42 -28.06 -5.02 -1.50
CA ILE A 42 -28.11 -6.19 -0.61
C ILE A 42 -29.34 -6.12 0.29
N LYS A 43 -29.61 -4.97 0.89
CA LYS A 43 -30.75 -4.78 1.80
C LYS A 43 -32.09 -5.03 1.12
N GLN A 44 -32.28 -4.51 -0.10
CA GLN A 44 -33.48 -4.74 -0.91
C GLN A 44 -33.60 -6.19 -1.36
N GLY A 45 -32.49 -6.79 -1.76
CA GLY A 45 -32.44 -8.18 -2.21
C GLY A 45 -32.63 -9.22 -1.11
N LEU A 46 -32.29 -8.88 0.14
CA LEU A 46 -32.32 -9.78 1.31
C LEU A 46 -33.17 -9.19 2.45
N PRO A 47 -34.47 -8.97 2.26
CA PRO A 47 -35.32 -8.27 3.25
C PRO A 47 -35.48 -9.04 4.57
N ASN A 48 -35.21 -10.34 4.58
CA ASN A 48 -35.32 -11.21 5.76
C ASN A 48 -33.97 -11.45 6.47
N ALA A 49 -32.86 -10.98 5.90
CA ALA A 49 -31.56 -11.11 6.51
C ALA A 49 -31.34 -10.04 7.60
N LYS A 50 -30.63 -10.41 8.66
CA LYS A 50 -30.15 -9.46 9.65
C LYS A 50 -28.79 -8.92 9.23
N ILE A 51 -28.77 -7.76 8.59
CA ILE A 51 -27.54 -7.12 8.16
C ILE A 51 -26.87 -6.42 9.32
N LYS A 52 -25.56 -6.62 9.47
CA LYS A 52 -24.69 -6.01 10.50
C LYS A 52 -23.39 -5.54 9.87
N ASP A 53 -22.72 -4.59 10.52
CA ASP A 53 -21.31 -4.34 10.25
C ASP A 53 -20.48 -5.54 10.72
N SER A 54 -19.52 -5.97 9.92
CA SER A 54 -18.57 -7.03 10.26
C SER A 54 -17.34 -6.51 11.02
N GLU A 55 -17.21 -5.21 11.25
CA GLU A 55 -16.14 -4.59 12.04
C GLU A 55 -14.75 -5.01 11.56
N ARG A 56 -14.56 -5.04 10.23
CA ARG A 56 -13.29 -5.44 9.58
C ARG A 56 -12.83 -6.87 9.91
N LEU A 57 -13.78 -7.80 10.06
CA LEU A 57 -13.50 -9.20 10.39
C LEU A 57 -12.41 -9.83 9.51
N VAL A 58 -12.44 -9.57 8.19
CA VAL A 58 -11.44 -10.10 7.25
C VAL A 58 -10.06 -9.50 7.53
N ASN A 59 -9.97 -8.22 7.88
CA ASN A 59 -8.70 -7.59 8.24
C ASN A 59 -8.10 -8.21 9.50
N TRP A 60 -8.93 -8.48 10.51
CA TRP A 60 -8.49 -9.17 11.72
C TRP A 60 -8.01 -10.59 11.44
N ALA A 61 -8.74 -11.35 10.62
CA ALA A 61 -8.33 -12.70 10.23
C ALA A 61 -7.00 -12.72 9.45
N ARG A 62 -6.70 -11.64 8.69
CA ARG A 62 -5.48 -11.49 7.90
C ARG A 62 -4.31 -10.88 8.68
N LEU A 63 -4.51 -10.46 9.93
CA LEU A 63 -3.49 -9.74 10.70
C LEU A 63 -2.26 -10.63 10.97
N VAL A 64 -2.49 -11.86 11.41
CA VAL A 64 -1.42 -12.84 11.65
C VAL A 64 -1.19 -13.65 10.37
N LYS A 65 0.04 -13.63 9.87
CA LYS A 65 0.42 -14.29 8.63
C LYS A 65 0.93 -15.70 8.91
N SER A 66 0.57 -16.63 8.03
CA SER A 66 1.17 -17.98 7.98
C SER A 66 2.60 -17.90 7.41
N ASP A 67 3.38 -18.96 7.57
CA ASP A 67 4.73 -19.06 7.01
C ASP A 67 4.75 -18.90 5.48
N THR A 68 3.74 -19.41 4.78
CA THR A 68 3.58 -19.25 3.34
C THR A 68 3.38 -17.79 2.96
N GLU A 69 2.52 -17.06 3.67
CA GLU A 69 2.28 -15.64 3.46
C GLU A 69 3.53 -14.80 3.77
N ILE A 70 4.26 -15.14 4.83
CA ILE A 70 5.58 -14.55 5.14
C ILE A 70 6.56 -14.78 3.98
N GLY A 71 6.55 -15.97 3.36
CA GLY A 71 7.34 -16.27 2.16
C GLY A 71 7.00 -15.32 1.00
N PHE A 72 5.72 -15.07 0.73
CA PHE A 72 5.30 -14.12 -0.30
C PHE A 72 5.70 -12.67 0.02
N MET A 73 5.59 -12.26 1.30
CA MET A 73 6.05 -10.93 1.73
C MET A 73 7.56 -10.74 1.57
N LYS A 74 8.37 -11.79 1.84
CA LYS A 74 9.81 -11.77 1.59
C LYS A 74 10.13 -11.60 0.11
N SER A 75 9.42 -12.32 -0.78
CA SER A 75 9.58 -12.15 -2.24
C SER A 75 9.17 -10.73 -2.67
N ALA A 76 8.07 -10.20 -2.14
CA ALA A 76 7.67 -8.81 -2.39
C ALA A 76 8.73 -7.80 -1.92
N ALA A 77 9.39 -8.04 -0.78
CA ALA A 77 10.47 -7.20 -0.27
C ALA A 77 11.70 -7.19 -1.18
N ILE A 78 12.05 -8.32 -1.79
CA ILE A 78 13.13 -8.39 -2.79
C ILE A 78 12.79 -7.52 -4.01
N ILE A 79 11.54 -7.55 -4.48
CA ILE A 79 11.07 -6.69 -5.58
C ILE A 79 11.14 -5.21 -5.17
N SER A 80 10.70 -4.86 -3.95
CA SER A 80 10.78 -3.48 -3.43
C SER A 80 12.23 -2.98 -3.38
N GLN A 81 13.15 -3.82 -2.90
CA GLN A 81 14.57 -3.48 -2.84
C GLN A 81 15.13 -3.19 -4.23
N LYS A 82 14.74 -3.98 -5.24
CA LYS A 82 15.17 -3.78 -6.63
C LYS A 82 14.60 -2.48 -7.21
N GLY A 83 13.30 -2.21 -7.00
CA GLY A 83 12.67 -0.96 -7.40
C GLY A 83 13.32 0.25 -6.72
N MET A 84 13.64 0.15 -5.44
CA MET A 84 14.32 1.22 -4.70
C MET A 84 15.75 1.45 -5.24
N LYS A 85 16.50 0.39 -5.56
CA LYS A 85 17.81 0.52 -6.20
C LYS A 85 17.70 1.26 -7.54
N THR A 86 16.75 0.88 -8.39
CA THR A 86 16.48 1.59 -9.64
C THR A 86 16.14 3.06 -9.37
N ALA A 87 15.32 3.36 -8.36
CA ALA A 87 15.00 4.74 -8.01
C ALA A 87 16.25 5.56 -7.66
N MET A 88 17.17 4.99 -6.88
CA MET A 88 18.44 5.64 -6.55
C MET A 88 19.33 5.91 -7.77
N GLU A 89 19.24 5.07 -8.81
CA GLU A 89 20.01 5.21 -10.04
C GLU A 89 19.41 6.25 -11.01
N VAL A 90 18.08 6.35 -11.08
CA VAL A 90 17.41 7.19 -12.10
C VAL A 90 17.05 8.59 -11.61
N ILE A 91 16.96 8.81 -10.31
CA ILE A 91 16.65 10.12 -9.72
C ILE A 91 17.91 11.00 -9.77
N ASN A 92 18.03 11.81 -10.82
CA ASN A 92 19.18 12.68 -11.04
C ASN A 92 18.74 14.08 -11.48
N PRO A 93 19.50 15.15 -11.14
CA PRO A 93 19.18 16.50 -11.60
C PRO A 93 18.97 16.57 -13.10
N GLY A 94 17.90 17.20 -13.54
CA GLY A 94 17.55 17.38 -14.96
C GLY A 94 16.68 16.26 -15.55
N VAL A 95 16.57 15.10 -14.91
CA VAL A 95 15.63 14.03 -15.31
C VAL A 95 14.21 14.44 -14.90
N ARG A 96 13.20 14.15 -15.72
CA ARG A 96 11.80 14.39 -15.37
C ARG A 96 11.33 13.33 -14.37
N GLN A 97 10.51 13.73 -13.40
CA GLN A 97 9.98 12.83 -12.39
C GLN A 97 9.18 11.67 -13.00
N CYS A 98 8.35 11.93 -14.01
CA CYS A 98 7.57 10.89 -14.69
C CYS A 98 8.44 9.86 -15.41
N ASP A 99 9.61 10.25 -15.98
CA ASP A 99 10.52 9.31 -16.62
C ASP A 99 11.16 8.38 -15.58
N ALA A 100 11.57 8.93 -14.44
CA ALA A 100 12.09 8.14 -13.33
C ALA A 100 11.06 7.13 -12.80
N VAL A 101 9.80 7.55 -12.61
CA VAL A 101 8.73 6.64 -12.18
C VAL A 101 8.49 5.55 -13.22
N GLY A 102 8.58 5.85 -14.52
CA GLY A 102 8.48 4.85 -15.59
C GLY A 102 9.50 3.71 -15.43
N GLU A 103 10.78 4.05 -15.20
CA GLU A 103 11.83 3.05 -14.98
C GLU A 103 11.66 2.29 -13.64
N ILE A 104 11.24 2.98 -12.57
CA ILE A 104 10.94 2.34 -11.29
C ILE A 104 9.81 1.32 -11.44
N GLN A 105 8.70 1.70 -12.07
CA GLN A 105 7.56 0.81 -12.31
C GLN A 105 7.95 -0.39 -13.16
N LYS A 106 8.70 -0.17 -14.24
CA LYS A 106 9.25 -1.24 -15.05
C LYS A 106 10.07 -2.23 -14.21
N SER A 107 10.96 -1.74 -13.35
CA SER A 107 11.76 -2.57 -12.43
C SER A 107 10.89 -3.38 -11.47
N LEU A 108 9.84 -2.76 -10.89
CA LEU A 108 8.90 -3.44 -10.00
C LEU A 108 8.13 -4.57 -10.70
N PHE A 109 7.67 -4.35 -11.94
CA PHE A 109 6.99 -5.40 -12.72
C PHE A 109 7.94 -6.51 -13.20
N TYR A 110 9.14 -6.16 -13.61
CA TYR A 110 10.15 -7.15 -13.99
C TYR A 110 10.49 -8.10 -12.83
N GLY A 111 10.50 -7.60 -11.60
CA GLY A 111 10.84 -8.38 -10.44
C GLY A 111 12.28 -8.95 -10.53
N THR A 112 12.43 -10.24 -10.36
CA THR A 112 13.71 -10.96 -10.40
C THR A 112 13.78 -11.89 -11.63
N SER A 113 14.88 -12.65 -11.77
CA SER A 113 14.97 -13.73 -12.76
C SER A 113 14.08 -14.94 -12.43
N GLU A 114 13.68 -15.08 -11.17
CA GLU A 114 12.92 -16.24 -10.68
C GLU A 114 11.41 -15.96 -10.63
N PHE A 115 11.03 -14.69 -10.36
CA PHE A 115 9.62 -14.30 -10.26
C PHE A 115 9.41 -12.84 -10.67
N GLY A 116 8.33 -12.59 -11.38
CA GLY A 116 7.88 -11.25 -11.73
C GLY A 116 7.16 -10.56 -10.57
N GLY A 117 7.05 -9.24 -10.64
CA GLY A 117 6.21 -8.44 -9.75
C GLY A 117 4.80 -8.26 -10.31
N GLU A 118 3.91 -7.78 -9.45
CA GLU A 118 2.54 -7.42 -9.78
C GLU A 118 2.30 -5.94 -9.51
N TYR A 119 1.17 -5.39 -9.97
CA TYR A 119 0.83 -4.00 -9.69
C TYR A 119 0.53 -3.80 -8.19
N ALA A 120 1.02 -2.70 -7.64
CA ALA A 120 0.77 -2.31 -6.26
C ALA A 120 -0.61 -1.64 -6.10
N SER A 121 -1.14 -1.68 -4.88
CA SER A 121 -2.41 -1.02 -4.54
C SER A 121 -2.31 0.51 -4.58
N ILE A 122 -1.11 1.06 -4.47
CA ILE A 122 -0.81 2.48 -4.60
C ILE A 122 0.31 2.68 -5.63
N ALA A 123 0.22 3.72 -6.43
CA ALA A 123 1.28 4.09 -7.36
C ALA A 123 2.56 4.47 -6.61
N THR A 124 3.72 4.40 -7.30
CA THR A 124 4.95 4.97 -6.75
C THR A 124 4.77 6.47 -6.51
N LEU A 125 4.94 6.88 -5.26
CA LEU A 125 4.84 8.27 -4.83
C LEU A 125 6.24 8.91 -4.85
N LEU A 126 6.29 10.16 -5.32
CA LEU A 126 7.57 10.83 -5.56
C LEU A 126 7.49 12.34 -5.25
N PRO A 127 7.03 12.75 -4.05
CA PRO A 127 7.02 14.15 -3.68
C PRO A 127 8.43 14.72 -3.67
N THR A 128 8.65 15.78 -4.46
CA THR A 128 9.97 16.36 -4.75
C THR A 128 9.98 17.85 -4.47
N GLY A 129 11.09 18.36 -3.95
CA GLY A 129 11.31 19.78 -3.68
C GLY A 129 10.24 20.34 -2.73
N LYS A 130 9.54 21.40 -3.14
CA LYS A 130 8.44 21.99 -2.37
C LYS A 130 7.29 20.99 -2.13
N GLY A 131 7.08 20.06 -3.06
CA GLY A 131 6.07 19.01 -2.93
C GLY A 131 6.36 18.04 -1.79
N SER A 132 7.62 17.91 -1.33
CA SER A 132 7.96 17.02 -0.20
C SER A 132 7.39 17.48 1.15
N SER A 133 6.79 18.67 1.21
CA SER A 133 6.04 19.14 2.39
C SER A 133 4.65 18.52 2.53
N ALA A 134 4.16 17.86 1.49
CA ALA A 134 2.90 17.11 1.51
C ALA A 134 3.16 15.63 1.24
N SER A 135 2.49 14.77 2.01
CA SER A 135 2.59 13.33 1.82
C SER A 135 1.82 12.86 0.57
N HIS A 136 2.23 11.72 0.03
CA HIS A 136 1.51 10.98 -1.00
C HIS A 136 1.30 11.71 -2.35
N LEU A 137 2.18 12.67 -2.70
CA LEU A 137 2.14 13.27 -4.02
C LEU A 137 2.77 12.33 -5.06
N THR A 138 2.15 12.28 -6.23
CA THR A 138 2.67 11.53 -7.38
C THR A 138 3.71 12.37 -8.14
N ALA A 139 4.45 11.70 -9.03
CA ALA A 139 5.40 12.35 -9.92
C ALA A 139 4.71 13.35 -10.87
N THR A 140 5.40 14.43 -11.17
CA THR A 140 5.00 15.44 -12.15
C THR A 140 5.86 15.37 -13.41
N GLN A 141 5.68 16.31 -14.34
CA GLN A 141 6.55 16.50 -15.49
C GLN A 141 7.80 17.35 -15.16
N ASP A 142 7.88 17.88 -13.93
CA ASP A 142 9.00 18.70 -13.51
C ASP A 142 10.28 17.87 -13.44
N LYS A 143 11.40 18.56 -13.59
CA LYS A 143 12.72 17.95 -13.47
C LYS A 143 13.20 17.99 -12.04
N PHE A 144 13.95 16.96 -11.64
CA PHE A 144 14.67 16.99 -10.39
C PHE A 144 15.71 18.12 -10.38
N VAL A 145 15.81 18.83 -9.26
CA VAL A 145 16.68 19.98 -9.07
C VAL A 145 17.72 19.67 -8.00
N LYS A 146 18.98 20.10 -8.26
CA LYS A 146 20.07 19.96 -7.32
C LYS A 146 19.79 20.77 -6.04
N GLY A 147 19.98 20.17 -4.88
CA GLY A 147 19.72 20.76 -3.56
C GLY A 147 18.33 20.43 -2.99
N GLU A 148 17.47 19.80 -3.78
CA GLU A 148 16.15 19.38 -3.34
C GLU A 148 16.13 17.94 -2.82
N ALA A 149 15.16 17.67 -1.95
CA ALA A 149 14.85 16.33 -1.47
C ALA A 149 13.75 15.71 -2.34
N THR A 150 13.83 14.39 -2.50
CA THR A 150 12.78 13.57 -3.07
C THR A 150 12.48 12.42 -2.10
N ILE A 151 11.23 12.30 -1.70
CA ILE A 151 10.75 11.15 -0.93
C ILE A 151 10.27 10.11 -1.93
N ILE A 152 10.75 8.91 -1.81
CA ILE A 152 10.38 7.78 -2.66
C ILE A 152 9.56 6.83 -1.80
N GLU A 153 8.32 6.54 -2.20
CA GLU A 153 7.51 5.51 -1.59
C GLU A 153 7.02 4.57 -2.69
N LEU A 154 7.37 3.30 -2.56
CA LEU A 154 7.04 2.26 -3.53
C LEU A 154 6.76 0.93 -2.83
N SER A 155 6.15 0.00 -3.54
CA SER A 155 5.94 -1.35 -3.05
C SER A 155 6.15 -2.38 -4.15
N GLY A 156 7.00 -3.35 -3.87
CA GLY A 156 6.99 -4.61 -4.60
C GLY A 156 5.77 -5.43 -4.18
N VAL A 157 5.26 -6.23 -5.12
CA VAL A 157 4.09 -7.08 -4.89
C VAL A 157 4.36 -8.47 -5.47
N TYR A 158 4.08 -9.49 -4.67
CA TYR A 158 4.16 -10.89 -5.09
C TYR A 158 2.97 -11.67 -4.54
N LYS A 159 2.20 -12.34 -5.41
CA LYS A 159 0.97 -13.04 -5.03
C LYS A 159 0.01 -12.18 -4.19
N ARG A 160 -0.11 -10.91 -4.57
CA ARG A 160 -0.91 -9.86 -3.91
C ARG A 160 -0.42 -9.44 -2.52
N TYR A 161 0.69 -9.98 -2.03
CA TYR A 161 1.35 -9.51 -0.80
C TYR A 161 2.30 -8.36 -1.12
N HIS A 162 2.23 -7.31 -0.32
CA HIS A 162 2.97 -6.08 -0.50
C HIS A 162 4.12 -5.96 0.51
N ALA A 163 5.19 -5.32 0.13
CA ALA A 163 6.28 -4.92 1.02
C ALA A 163 6.65 -3.45 0.75
N PRO A 164 5.88 -2.49 1.30
CA PRO A 164 6.13 -1.07 1.08
C PRO A 164 7.48 -0.66 1.64
N MET A 165 8.12 0.29 0.95
CA MET A 165 9.41 0.86 1.34
C MET A 165 9.43 2.35 1.02
N ALA A 166 9.89 3.17 1.97
CA ALA A 166 10.13 4.59 1.78
C ALA A 166 11.60 4.94 1.98
N ARG A 167 12.13 5.86 1.17
CA ARG A 167 13.47 6.44 1.30
C ARG A 167 13.46 7.89 0.85
N THR A 168 14.37 8.67 1.40
CA THR A 168 14.57 10.07 0.98
C THR A 168 15.91 10.20 0.30
N VAL A 169 15.93 10.82 -0.88
CA VAL A 169 17.13 11.15 -1.64
C VAL A 169 17.35 12.67 -1.60
N LEU A 170 18.56 13.09 -1.31
CA LEU A 170 19.01 14.48 -1.39
C LEU A 170 19.94 14.64 -2.58
N LEU A 171 19.55 15.47 -3.55
CA LEU A 171 20.30 15.67 -4.78
C LEU A 171 21.39 16.73 -4.58
N GLY A 172 22.65 16.30 -4.45
CA GLY A 172 23.80 17.15 -4.24
C GLY A 172 24.26 17.18 -2.78
N LYS A 173 24.92 18.27 -2.36
CA LYS A 173 25.44 18.41 -0.99
C LYS A 173 24.33 18.99 -0.09
N PRO A 174 23.80 18.24 0.88
CA PRO A 174 22.80 18.77 1.82
C PRO A 174 23.44 19.78 2.79
N ASP A 175 22.62 20.68 3.31
CA ASP A 175 22.98 21.53 4.45
C ASP A 175 22.99 20.73 5.76
N GLN A 176 23.56 21.32 6.82
CA GLN A 176 23.71 20.64 8.11
C GLN A 176 22.36 20.29 8.74
N LEU A 177 21.34 21.16 8.60
CA LEU A 177 19.99 20.91 9.13
C LEU A 177 19.38 19.64 8.53
N LYS A 178 19.49 19.46 7.20
CA LYS A 178 18.99 18.25 6.53
C LYS A 178 19.73 16.98 6.99
N ILE A 179 21.06 17.08 7.19
CA ILE A 179 21.86 15.97 7.70
C ILE A 179 21.40 15.57 9.11
N ASP A 180 21.22 16.55 9.99
CA ASP A 180 20.85 16.29 11.39
C ASP A 180 19.41 15.77 11.48
N THR A 181 18.49 16.31 10.69
CA THR A 181 17.12 15.80 10.58
C THR A 181 17.11 14.34 10.12
N MET A 182 17.89 14.00 9.08
CA MET A 182 17.96 12.62 8.58
C MET A 182 18.51 11.65 9.65
N LYS A 183 19.54 12.06 10.40
CA LYS A 183 20.07 11.25 11.51
C LYS A 183 18.99 10.97 12.56
N LYS A 184 18.25 12.01 12.97
CA LYS A 184 17.14 11.86 13.93
C LYS A 184 16.03 10.96 13.43
N THR A 185 15.68 11.06 12.15
CA THR A 185 14.70 10.17 11.53
C THR A 185 15.17 8.71 11.53
N ILE A 186 16.46 8.46 11.28
CA ILE A 186 17.04 7.11 11.36
C ILE A 186 17.02 6.57 12.79
N GLU A 187 17.38 7.39 13.78
CA GLU A 187 17.31 7.03 15.21
C GLU A 187 15.88 6.68 15.61
N ALA A 188 14.89 7.50 15.23
CA ALA A 188 13.48 7.25 15.50
C ALA A 188 12.98 5.95 14.83
N LEU A 189 13.32 5.74 13.55
CA LEU A 189 12.98 4.49 12.85
C LEU A 189 13.57 3.27 13.56
N GLN A 190 14.83 3.33 14.01
CA GLN A 190 15.46 2.23 14.73
C GLN A 190 14.76 1.96 16.06
N ALA A 191 14.39 3.01 16.80
CA ALA A 191 13.64 2.86 18.06
C ALA A 191 12.29 2.18 17.84
N GLY A 192 11.56 2.56 16.77
CA GLY A 192 10.30 1.90 16.38
C GLY A 192 10.50 0.42 16.00
N ILE A 193 11.56 0.10 15.26
CA ILE A 193 11.91 -1.29 14.92
C ILE A 193 12.21 -2.10 16.20
N ASP A 194 13.00 -1.56 17.11
CA ASP A 194 13.38 -2.23 18.37
C ASP A 194 12.17 -2.43 19.30
N ALA A 195 11.18 -1.53 19.23
CA ALA A 195 9.93 -1.66 19.95
C ALA A 195 8.96 -2.67 19.31
N THR A 196 9.16 -3.05 18.03
CA THR A 196 8.32 -4.02 17.32
C THR A 196 8.68 -5.44 17.72
N LYS A 197 8.19 -5.89 18.87
CA LYS A 197 8.49 -7.21 19.43
C LYS A 197 7.27 -7.77 20.18
N PRO A 198 7.20 -9.11 20.38
CA PRO A 198 6.15 -9.73 21.17
C PRO A 198 6.02 -9.11 22.57
N GLY A 199 4.78 -8.85 22.98
CA GLY A 199 4.43 -8.22 24.26
C GLY A 199 4.21 -6.71 24.17
N ASN A 200 4.69 -6.05 23.11
CA ASN A 200 4.41 -4.64 22.88
C ASN A 200 3.14 -4.45 22.04
N THR A 201 2.47 -3.34 22.27
CA THR A 201 1.30 -2.89 21.50
C THR A 201 1.73 -2.01 20.32
N VAL A 202 0.81 -1.73 19.40
CA VAL A 202 1.03 -0.75 18.32
C VAL A 202 1.31 0.65 18.88
N ASP A 203 0.67 0.99 20.02
CA ASP A 203 0.90 2.26 20.70
C ASP A 203 2.31 2.37 21.27
N ASP A 204 2.85 1.29 21.86
CA ASP A 204 4.24 1.26 22.32
C ASP A 204 5.23 1.53 21.18
N VAL A 205 4.96 0.99 19.99
CA VAL A 205 5.80 1.24 18.80
C VAL A 205 5.66 2.69 18.34
N ALA A 206 4.45 3.24 18.33
CA ALA A 206 4.21 4.63 17.94
C ALA A 206 4.87 5.62 18.91
N GLN A 207 4.86 5.33 20.22
CA GLN A 207 5.51 6.17 21.23
C GLN A 207 7.03 6.09 21.16
N ALA A 208 7.61 4.98 20.72
CA ALA A 208 9.05 4.80 20.57
C ALA A 208 9.61 5.57 19.38
N PHE A 209 8.81 5.73 18.30
CA PHE A 209 9.18 6.47 17.09
C PHE A 209 9.07 7.98 17.30
#